data_667380640a3382d28c12bac69f7aaf40
#
_entry.id   667380640a3382d28c12bac69f7aaf40
#
_cell.length_a   1.000
_cell.length_b   1.000
_cell.length_c   1.000
_cell.angle_alpha   90.00
_cell.angle_beta   90.00
_cell.angle_gamma   90.00
#
_symmetry.space_group_name_H-M   'P 1'
#
loop_
_entity.id
_entity.type
_entity.pdbx_description
1 polymer ?
#
loop_
_entity_poly.entity_id
_entity_poly.type
_entity_poly.pdbx_seq_one_letter_code
_entity_poly.pdbx_strand_id
1 'polypeptide(L)'
;MLIVTTNDLPGWEIQRVCGEVFGLTVRSRNAFSQIGAGFKSMFGGELQGMTKNLAESRNEAMNRLIAEAHSRGGNAIIGMRFDTTELGDVWTEICAYGTAVQAVPVTDAAKYTASQLGYGGAAQAPAPAPSAQPQTYGAG
;
A
#
# COMPACT_ATOMS: atom_id res chain seq x y z
N MET A 1 -2.30 -9.06 -5.06
CA MET A 1 -1.95 -8.77 -3.64
C MET A 1 -3.24 -8.53 -2.87
N LEU A 2 -3.50 -9.32 -1.85
CA LEU A 2 -4.61 -9.07 -0.92
C LEU A 2 -4.21 -7.97 0.05
N ILE A 3 -5.01 -6.92 0.16
CA ILE A 3 -4.73 -5.79 1.06
C ILE A 3 -5.96 -5.57 1.92
N VAL A 4 -5.77 -5.58 3.22
CA VAL A 4 -6.84 -5.36 4.19
C VAL A 4 -6.42 -4.33 5.24
N THR A 5 -7.40 -3.61 5.77
CA THR A 5 -7.21 -2.67 6.87
C THR A 5 -7.38 -3.31 8.24
N THR A 6 -7.85 -4.56 8.27
CA THR A 6 -7.94 -5.38 9.49
C THR A 6 -6.57 -5.90 9.90
N ASN A 7 -6.42 -6.25 11.19
CA ASN A 7 -5.16 -6.80 11.71
C ASN A 7 -5.03 -8.31 11.48
N ASP A 8 -6.09 -8.95 11.01
CA ASP A 8 -6.14 -10.37 10.74
C ASP A 8 -6.78 -10.66 9.37
N LEU A 9 -6.69 -11.90 8.95
CA LEU A 9 -7.25 -12.39 7.69
C LEU A 9 -8.18 -13.57 8.00
N PRO A 10 -9.47 -13.33 8.31
CA PRO A 10 -10.41 -14.42 8.53
C PRO A 10 -10.48 -15.39 7.35
N GLY A 11 -10.38 -16.67 7.63
CA GLY A 11 -10.34 -17.72 6.61
C GLY A 11 -8.99 -17.96 5.93
N TRP A 12 -7.97 -17.24 6.33
CA TRP A 12 -6.59 -17.40 5.89
C TRP A 12 -5.69 -17.76 7.06
N GLU A 13 -4.62 -18.46 6.78
CA GLU A 13 -3.57 -18.76 7.73
C GLU A 13 -2.32 -17.95 7.38
N ILE A 14 -1.87 -17.12 8.30
CA ILE A 14 -0.61 -16.38 8.16
C ILE A 14 0.51 -17.34 8.53
N GLN A 15 1.33 -17.69 7.54
CA GLN A 15 2.46 -18.60 7.72
C GLN A 15 3.74 -17.86 8.11
N ARG A 16 3.89 -16.62 7.66
CA ARG A 16 5.07 -15.82 7.93
C ARG A 16 4.73 -14.33 7.92
N VAL A 17 5.24 -13.62 8.90
CA VAL A 17 5.23 -12.15 8.93
C VAL A 17 6.50 -11.66 8.24
N CYS A 18 6.33 -10.93 7.13
CA CYS A 18 7.46 -10.41 6.36
C CYS A 18 7.97 -9.07 6.89
N GLY A 19 7.19 -8.43 7.75
CA GLY A 19 7.51 -7.18 8.40
C GLY A 19 6.77 -5.98 7.87
N GLU A 20 7.08 -4.83 8.43
CA GLU A 20 6.53 -3.54 8.03
C GLU A 20 6.94 -3.17 6.61
N VAL A 21 6.00 -2.65 5.86
CA VAL A 21 6.20 -2.14 4.50
C VAL A 21 5.52 -0.79 4.36
N PHE A 22 6.09 0.05 3.52
CA PHE A 22 5.49 1.35 3.19
C PHE A 22 5.80 1.75 1.75
N GLY A 23 4.95 2.63 1.22
CA GLY A 23 5.14 3.29 -0.06
C GLY A 23 4.87 4.78 0.07
N LEU A 24 5.76 5.61 -0.43
CA LEU A 24 5.68 7.06 -0.33
C LEU A 24 5.42 7.69 -1.68
N THR A 25 4.65 8.77 -1.67
CA THR A 25 4.54 9.73 -2.76
C THR A 25 4.67 11.14 -2.18
N VAL A 26 5.53 11.95 -2.78
CA VAL A 26 5.68 13.35 -2.42
C VAL A 26 5.24 14.21 -3.59
N ARG A 27 4.32 15.12 -3.35
CA ARG A 27 3.78 16.03 -4.35
C ARG A 27 3.96 17.47 -3.92
N SER A 28 4.21 18.34 -4.89
CA SER A 28 4.20 19.79 -4.66
C SER A 28 2.77 20.25 -4.40
N ARG A 29 2.56 21.09 -3.39
CA ARG A 29 1.26 21.74 -3.14
C ARG A 29 0.79 22.58 -4.33
N ASN A 30 1.70 23.14 -5.11
CA ASN A 30 1.37 23.87 -6.32
C ASN A 30 0.69 23.00 -7.38
N ALA A 31 0.96 21.70 -7.43
CA ALA A 31 0.27 20.77 -8.31
C ALA A 31 -1.22 20.67 -7.97
N PHE A 32 -1.60 20.84 -6.71
CA PHE A 32 -2.99 20.87 -6.25
C PHE A 32 -3.61 22.27 -6.39
N SER A 33 -2.83 23.34 -6.19
CA SER A 33 -3.33 24.73 -6.26
C SER A 33 -3.57 25.22 -7.68
N GLN A 34 -2.81 24.76 -8.66
CA GLN A 34 -3.00 25.13 -10.08
C GLN A 34 -4.33 24.63 -10.62
N ILE A 35 -4.86 23.55 -10.07
CA ILE A 35 -6.19 23.03 -10.43
C ILE A 35 -7.28 23.90 -9.80
N GLY A 36 -7.03 24.47 -8.62
CA GLY A 36 -7.97 25.36 -7.92
C GLY A 36 -8.19 26.71 -8.60
N ALA A 37 -7.20 27.24 -9.31
CA ALA A 37 -7.30 28.54 -9.97
C ALA A 37 -8.28 28.56 -11.15
N GLY A 38 -8.49 27.43 -11.83
CA GLY A 38 -9.46 27.29 -12.92
C GLY A 38 -10.89 26.99 -12.47
N PHE A 39 -11.10 26.65 -11.19
CA PHE A 39 -12.38 26.14 -10.66
C PHE A 39 -13.14 27.09 -9.75
N LYS A 40 -12.69 28.35 -9.60
CA LYS A 40 -13.40 29.34 -8.78
C LYS A 40 -14.84 29.63 -9.22
N SER A 41 -15.26 29.12 -10.37
CA SER A 41 -16.60 29.31 -10.93
C SER A 41 -17.55 28.13 -10.74
N MET A 42 -17.11 27.01 -10.14
CA MET A 42 -17.99 25.86 -9.89
C MET A 42 -18.54 25.91 -8.47
N PHE A 43 -19.71 26.52 -8.32
CA PHE A 43 -20.44 26.51 -7.08
C PHE A 43 -21.02 25.11 -6.79
N GLY A 44 -20.65 24.50 -5.66
CA GLY A 44 -21.34 23.36 -5.06
C GLY A 44 -21.06 21.99 -5.64
N GLY A 45 -20.04 21.83 -6.48
CA GLY A 45 -19.60 20.53 -7.04
C GLY A 45 -18.32 20.00 -6.40
N GLU A 46 -18.13 18.70 -6.45
CA GLU A 46 -16.88 18.05 -6.15
C GLU A 46 -15.76 18.61 -7.06
N LEU A 47 -14.59 18.90 -6.49
CA LEU A 47 -13.43 19.34 -7.25
C LEU A 47 -12.80 18.13 -7.95
N GLN A 48 -13.37 17.71 -9.08
CA GLN A 48 -13.01 16.47 -9.78
C GLN A 48 -11.51 16.37 -10.12
N GLY A 49 -10.88 17.49 -10.53
CA GLY A 49 -9.46 17.52 -10.80
C GLY A 49 -8.59 17.28 -9.56
N MET A 50 -8.98 17.82 -8.42
CA MET A 50 -8.30 17.60 -7.14
C MET A 50 -8.50 16.17 -6.66
N THR A 51 -9.73 15.65 -6.72
CA THR A 51 -10.05 14.26 -6.39
C THR A 51 -9.23 13.29 -7.24
N LYS A 52 -9.12 13.54 -8.54
CA LYS A 52 -8.30 12.72 -9.45
C LYS A 52 -6.83 12.71 -9.02
N ASN A 53 -6.25 13.88 -8.74
CA ASN A 53 -4.85 13.97 -8.32
C ASN A 53 -4.57 13.31 -6.98
N LEU A 54 -5.48 13.43 -6.02
CA LEU A 54 -5.38 12.74 -4.75
C LEU A 54 -5.47 11.22 -4.91
N ALA A 55 -6.38 10.75 -5.77
CA ALA A 55 -6.51 9.33 -6.08
C ALA A 55 -5.27 8.78 -6.77
N GLU A 56 -4.71 9.49 -7.74
CA GLU A 56 -3.47 9.12 -8.42
C GLU A 56 -2.29 9.03 -7.45
N SER A 57 -2.16 10.01 -6.55
CA SER A 57 -1.09 10.03 -5.54
C SER A 57 -1.21 8.86 -4.56
N ARG A 58 -2.43 8.54 -4.13
CA ARG A 58 -2.68 7.37 -3.28
C ARG A 58 -2.40 6.07 -4.00
N ASN A 59 -2.81 5.95 -5.25
CA ASN A 59 -2.54 4.76 -6.07
C ASN A 59 -1.05 4.56 -6.28
N GLU A 60 -0.28 5.62 -6.49
CA GLU A 60 1.17 5.54 -6.59
C GLU A 60 1.82 5.06 -5.29
N ALA A 61 1.41 5.62 -4.15
CA ALA A 61 1.88 5.17 -2.84
C ALA A 61 1.52 3.69 -2.60
N MET A 62 0.30 3.28 -2.98
CA MET A 62 -0.15 1.90 -2.89
C MET A 62 0.68 0.96 -3.79
N ASN A 63 0.97 1.36 -5.03
CA ASN A 63 1.78 0.55 -5.93
C ASN A 63 3.19 0.34 -5.39
N ARG A 64 3.78 1.35 -4.77
CA ARG A 64 5.08 1.24 -4.10
C ARG A 64 5.02 0.33 -2.88
N LEU A 65 3.96 0.43 -2.08
CA LEU A 65 3.71 -0.48 -0.95
C LEU A 65 3.63 -1.95 -1.41
N ILE A 66 2.89 -2.21 -2.49
CA ILE A 66 2.75 -3.55 -3.07
C ILE A 66 4.10 -4.07 -3.56
N ALA A 67 4.87 -3.25 -4.25
CA ALA A 67 6.20 -3.63 -4.74
C ALA A 67 7.15 -3.99 -3.59
N GLU A 68 7.11 -3.22 -2.50
CA GLU A 68 7.89 -3.50 -1.29
C GLU A 68 7.47 -4.84 -0.66
N ALA A 69 6.16 -5.09 -0.53
CA ALA A 69 5.64 -6.34 0.01
C ALA A 69 6.06 -7.54 -0.84
N HIS A 70 5.99 -7.43 -2.17
CA HIS A 70 6.47 -8.47 -3.08
C HIS A 70 7.97 -8.74 -2.92
N SER A 71 8.78 -7.69 -2.79
CA SER A 71 10.24 -7.84 -2.62
C SER A 71 10.61 -8.60 -1.35
N ARG A 72 9.74 -8.58 -0.34
CA ARG A 72 9.91 -9.31 0.92
C ARG A 72 9.26 -10.70 0.92
N GLY A 73 8.68 -11.13 -0.20
CA GLY A 73 8.02 -12.42 -0.34
C GLY A 73 6.60 -12.46 0.26
N GLY A 74 5.99 -11.32 0.51
CA GLY A 74 4.61 -11.23 0.97
C GLY A 74 3.61 -11.42 -0.17
N ASN A 75 2.46 -11.98 0.13
CA ASN A 75 1.32 -12.09 -0.78
C ASN A 75 0.07 -11.38 -0.25
N ALA A 76 0.15 -10.84 0.96
CA ALA A 76 -0.90 -10.03 1.56
C ALA A 76 -0.31 -8.91 2.42
N ILE A 77 -1.10 -7.85 2.60
CA ILE A 77 -0.79 -6.74 3.49
C ILE A 77 -1.97 -6.58 4.45
N ILE A 78 -1.68 -6.63 5.73
CA ILE A 78 -2.66 -6.44 6.81
C ILE A 78 -2.42 -5.10 7.50
N GLY A 79 -3.45 -4.59 8.20
CA GLY A 79 -3.36 -3.36 8.96
C GLY A 79 -3.00 -2.13 8.12
N MET A 80 -3.40 -2.12 6.84
CA MET A 80 -3.03 -1.05 5.92
C MET A 80 -3.67 0.27 6.32
N ARG A 81 -2.88 1.34 6.26
CA ARG A 81 -3.27 2.73 6.54
C ARG A 81 -2.62 3.68 5.54
N PHE A 82 -3.22 4.84 5.42
CA PHE A 82 -2.59 6.01 4.80
C PHE A 82 -2.34 7.08 5.85
N ASP A 83 -1.17 7.71 5.78
CA ASP A 83 -0.88 8.96 6.45
C ASP A 83 -0.55 10.03 5.42
N THR A 84 -0.99 11.25 5.70
CA THR A 84 -0.67 12.42 4.89
C THR A 84 0.04 13.43 5.77
N THR A 85 1.23 13.84 5.37
CA THR A 85 2.06 14.77 6.12
C THR A 85 2.44 15.95 5.24
N GLU A 86 2.32 17.15 5.78
CA GLU A 86 2.79 18.36 5.13
C GLU A 86 4.27 18.58 5.46
N LEU A 87 5.08 18.70 4.41
CA LEU A 87 6.52 18.97 4.51
C LEU A 87 6.78 20.44 4.17
N GLY A 88 6.74 21.30 5.19
CA GLY A 88 6.79 22.74 5.01
C GLY A 88 5.56 23.25 4.25
N ASP A 89 5.68 24.42 3.61
CA ASP A 89 4.57 25.06 2.88
C ASP A 89 4.44 24.58 1.43
N VAL A 90 5.34 23.71 0.94
CA VAL A 90 5.49 23.42 -0.48
C VAL A 90 5.15 21.98 -0.84
N TRP A 91 5.38 21.01 0.07
CA TRP A 91 5.29 19.58 -0.22
C TRP A 91 4.26 18.88 0.64
N THR A 92 3.59 17.90 0.04
CA THR A 92 2.71 16.96 0.76
C THR A 92 3.21 15.54 0.51
N GLU A 93 3.43 14.80 1.60
CA GLU A 93 3.73 13.38 1.56
C GLU A 93 2.46 12.56 1.77
N ILE A 94 2.27 11.53 0.96
CA ILE A 94 1.27 10.49 1.18
C ILE A 94 2.03 9.20 1.39
N CYS A 95 1.83 8.59 2.55
CA CYS A 95 2.43 7.32 2.92
C CYS A 95 1.34 6.25 3.05
N ALA A 96 1.47 5.16 2.30
CA ALA A 96 0.73 3.93 2.53
C ALA A 96 1.63 2.98 3.32
N TYR A 97 1.14 2.37 4.39
CA TYR A 97 1.91 1.43 5.20
C TYR A 97 1.06 0.30 5.74
N GLY A 98 1.70 -0.75 6.15
CA GLY A 98 1.07 -1.94 6.72
C GLY A 98 2.10 -3.02 7.02
N THR A 99 1.60 -4.22 7.28
CA THR A 99 2.46 -5.39 7.53
C THR A 99 2.31 -6.38 6.38
N ALA A 100 3.39 -6.66 5.69
CA ALA A 100 3.44 -7.72 4.70
C ALA A 100 3.49 -9.08 5.36
N VAL A 101 2.68 -9.99 4.88
CA VAL A 101 2.60 -11.37 5.36
C VAL A 101 2.56 -12.35 4.20
N GLN A 102 2.95 -13.58 4.45
CA GLN A 102 2.68 -14.72 3.60
C GLN A 102 1.52 -15.51 4.20
N ALA A 103 0.41 -15.58 3.49
CA ALA A 103 -0.80 -16.24 3.95
C ALA A 103 -1.34 -17.22 2.91
N VAL A 104 -2.02 -18.27 3.38
CA VAL A 104 -2.68 -19.26 2.54
C VAL A 104 -4.17 -19.31 2.85
N PRO A 105 -5.05 -19.46 1.83
CA PRO A 105 -6.47 -19.57 2.06
C PRO A 105 -6.81 -20.94 2.66
N VAL A 106 -7.64 -20.95 3.71
CA VAL A 106 -8.06 -22.18 4.40
C VAL A 106 -9.54 -22.48 4.15
N THR A 107 -10.40 -21.46 4.29
CA THR A 107 -11.85 -21.62 4.06
C THR A 107 -12.20 -21.58 2.56
N ASP A 108 -13.35 -22.12 2.19
CA ASP A 108 -13.84 -22.07 0.80
C ASP A 108 -14.03 -20.62 0.32
N ALA A 109 -14.51 -19.73 1.19
CA ALA A 109 -14.63 -18.31 0.88
C ALA A 109 -13.26 -17.67 0.61
N ALA A 110 -12.24 -17.98 1.41
CA ALA A 110 -10.88 -17.49 1.19
C ALA A 110 -10.25 -18.06 -0.09
N LYS A 111 -10.51 -19.33 -0.39
CA LYS A 111 -10.07 -19.97 -1.65
C LYS A 111 -10.72 -19.33 -2.87
N TYR A 112 -11.98 -18.98 -2.78
CA TYR A 112 -12.68 -18.23 -3.83
C TYR A 112 -12.02 -16.86 -4.05
N THR A 113 -11.80 -16.10 -2.97
CA THR A 113 -11.11 -14.81 -3.04
C THR A 113 -9.71 -14.95 -3.65
N ALA A 114 -8.96 -15.96 -3.24
CA ALA A 114 -7.63 -16.24 -3.79
C ALA A 114 -7.67 -16.48 -5.30
N SER A 115 -8.66 -17.23 -5.78
CA SER A 115 -8.83 -17.49 -7.21
C SER A 115 -9.12 -16.22 -8.01
N GLN A 116 -9.91 -15.30 -7.44
CA GLN A 116 -10.20 -13.99 -8.06
C GLN A 116 -8.96 -13.08 -8.12
N LEU A 117 -8.05 -13.21 -7.17
CA LEU A 117 -6.79 -12.45 -7.12
C LEU A 117 -5.65 -13.09 -7.91
N GLY A 118 -5.89 -14.23 -8.59
CA GLY A 118 -4.88 -14.93 -9.37
C GLY A 118 -3.94 -15.82 -8.53
N TYR A 119 -4.29 -16.13 -7.28
CA TYR A 119 -3.53 -17.07 -6.45
C TYR A 119 -3.85 -18.55 -6.77
N GLY A 120 -4.61 -18.84 -7.80
CA GLY A 120 -5.12 -20.15 -8.20
C GLY A 120 -4.15 -21.02 -9.00
N GLY A 121 -2.89 -21.03 -8.71
CA GLY A 121 -1.93 -21.93 -9.33
C GLY A 121 -0.89 -22.38 -8.34
N ALA A 122 -0.87 -23.67 -8.01
CA ALA A 122 0.12 -24.41 -7.23
C ALA A 122 0.70 -23.63 -6.03
N ALA A 123 0.63 -24.22 -4.86
CA ALA A 123 1.36 -23.75 -3.67
C ALA A 123 2.77 -23.34 -4.09
N GLN A 124 2.98 -22.05 -4.24
CA GLN A 124 4.31 -21.53 -4.53
C GLN A 124 5.16 -21.85 -3.30
N ALA A 125 6.11 -22.73 -3.47
CA ALA A 125 7.07 -23.03 -2.43
C ALA A 125 7.62 -21.70 -1.89
N PRO A 126 7.80 -21.56 -0.56
CA PRO A 126 8.31 -20.34 0.01
C PRO A 126 9.64 -19.99 -0.68
N ALA A 127 9.70 -18.79 -1.25
CA ALA A 127 10.98 -18.27 -1.72
C ALA A 127 11.96 -18.30 -0.54
N PRO A 128 13.21 -18.75 -0.76
CA PRO A 128 14.20 -18.78 0.31
C PRO A 128 14.30 -17.38 0.91
N ALA A 129 14.27 -17.31 2.24
CA ALA A 129 14.40 -16.07 2.97
C ALA A 129 15.64 -15.31 2.45
N PRO A 130 15.51 -14.03 2.07
CA PRO A 130 16.69 -13.24 1.78
C PRO A 130 17.59 -13.27 3.02
N SER A 131 18.85 -13.63 2.82
CA SER A 131 19.86 -13.63 3.89
C SER A 131 19.81 -12.27 4.58
N ALA A 132 19.54 -12.29 5.88
CA ALA A 132 19.50 -11.07 6.69
C ALA A 132 20.83 -10.33 6.52
N GLN A 133 20.80 -9.24 5.80
CA GLN A 133 21.92 -8.29 5.86
C GLN A 133 21.82 -7.60 7.22
N PRO A 134 22.90 -7.58 7.99
CA PRO A 134 22.90 -6.87 9.25
C PRO A 134 22.64 -5.39 8.97
N GLN A 135 21.58 -4.86 9.53
CA GLN A 135 21.35 -3.42 9.54
C GLN A 135 22.44 -2.80 10.41
N THR A 136 23.41 -2.18 9.77
CA THR A 136 24.35 -1.34 10.49
C THR A 136 23.63 -0.07 10.89
N TYR A 137 23.18 0.01 12.11
CA TYR A 137 22.84 1.28 12.74
C TYR A 137 24.14 2.08 12.86
N GLY A 138 24.30 3.09 12.03
CA GLY A 138 25.41 4.02 12.19
C GLY A 138 25.29 4.69 13.54
N ALA A 139 26.26 4.43 14.43
CA ALA A 139 26.46 5.22 15.61
C ALA A 139 26.99 6.59 15.15
N GLY A 140 26.15 7.61 15.27
CA GLY A 140 26.52 9.01 15.16
C GLY A 140 26.42 9.66 16.52
#